data_d462a49b2480a8bf8041ed01f777d506
#
_entry.id   d462a49b2480a8bf8041ed01f777d506
#
_cell.length_a   1.000
_cell.length_b   1.000
_cell.length_c   1.000
_cell.angle_alpha   90.00
_cell.angle_beta   90.00
_cell.angle_gamma   90.00
#
_symmetry.space_group_name_H-M   'P 1'
#
loop_
_entity.id
_entity.type
_entity.pdbx_description
1 polymer ?
#
loop_
_entity_poly.entity_id
_entity_poly.type
_entity_poly.pdbx_seq_one_letter_code
_entity_poly.pdbx_strand_id
1 'polypeptide(L)'
;MIAHPPTGSPLIGRYVRLDPVQPADAEGLHAVHTDPVVYSQGYVMASPPRDLAATQRLVDAAVAARAAGRTAYTVRLTGAGGLGPEGTVVGTSSLGDVDVVNERVHLGWTMYGSRWWGTQVNPECKLLLLGHAFDCGFGRVKIQTDAVNERSQAAIARLGATREGVLRRHTRRADGSFRDTVVFSVLRDEWQTVREGLEQRLA
;
A
#
# COMPACT_ATOMS: atom_id res chain seq x y z
N MET A 1 7.77 -22.96 6.72
CA MET A 1 8.60 -21.86 7.31
C MET A 1 7.71 -21.19 8.35
N ILE A 2 8.23 -20.86 9.52
CA ILE A 2 7.44 -20.18 10.57
C ILE A 2 7.34 -18.71 10.19
N ALA A 3 6.12 -18.15 10.16
CA ALA A 3 5.91 -16.74 9.86
C ALA A 3 6.53 -15.85 10.95
N HIS A 4 7.09 -14.71 10.54
CA HIS A 4 7.63 -13.70 11.45
C HIS A 4 7.27 -12.29 10.97
N PRO A 5 7.17 -11.30 11.88
CA PRO A 5 6.85 -9.92 11.49
C PRO A 5 7.83 -9.35 10.46
N PRO A 6 7.36 -8.50 9.53
CA PRO A 6 8.23 -7.80 8.58
C PRO A 6 9.28 -6.96 9.31
N THR A 7 10.54 -7.08 8.90
CA THR A 7 11.69 -6.43 9.58
C THR A 7 11.70 -4.91 9.42
N GLY A 8 11.01 -4.39 8.40
CA GLY A 8 11.06 -2.97 8.04
C GLY A 8 12.39 -2.56 7.39
N SER A 9 13.07 -3.50 6.75
CA SER A 9 14.22 -3.17 5.90
C SER A 9 13.75 -2.49 4.62
N PRO A 10 14.58 -1.62 4.00
CA PRO A 10 14.29 -1.07 2.68
C PRO A 10 14.07 -2.17 1.63
N LEU A 11 13.09 -1.99 0.75
CA LEU A 11 12.85 -2.87 -0.39
C LEU A 11 13.19 -2.08 -1.66
N ILE A 12 14.04 -2.65 -2.51
CA ILE A 12 14.60 -1.92 -3.65
C ILE A 12 14.20 -2.65 -4.92
N GLY A 13 13.48 -1.93 -5.81
CA GLY A 13 13.12 -2.34 -7.15
C GLY A 13 13.90 -1.57 -8.22
N ARG A 14 13.47 -1.73 -9.46
CA ARG A 14 14.03 -1.00 -10.60
C ARG A 14 13.52 0.44 -10.66
N TYR A 15 12.23 0.66 -10.43
CA TYR A 15 11.52 1.94 -10.59
C TYR A 15 11.26 2.62 -9.27
N VAL A 16 11.04 1.84 -8.20
CA VAL A 16 10.75 2.35 -6.87
C VAL A 16 11.62 1.72 -5.80
N ARG A 17 11.85 2.50 -4.76
CA ARG A 17 12.42 2.08 -3.49
C ARG A 17 11.40 2.37 -2.39
N LEU A 18 11.21 1.42 -1.50
CA LEU A 18 10.35 1.51 -0.33
C LEU A 18 11.23 1.59 0.90
N ASP A 19 11.28 2.75 1.53
CA ASP A 19 11.99 2.93 2.80
C ASP A 19 10.99 2.95 3.96
N PRO A 20 11.31 2.36 5.12
CA PRO A 20 10.48 2.53 6.31
C PRO A 20 10.23 4.02 6.54
N VAL A 21 8.95 4.38 6.77
CA VAL A 21 8.56 5.77 6.95
C VAL A 21 9.33 6.43 8.10
N GLN A 22 9.78 7.67 7.88
CA GLN A 22 10.52 8.49 8.83
C GLN A 22 9.79 9.82 9.06
N PRO A 23 9.96 10.49 10.22
CA PRO A 23 9.36 11.81 10.44
C PRO A 23 9.72 12.85 9.37
N ALA A 24 10.93 12.76 8.81
CA ALA A 24 11.42 13.65 7.74
C ALA A 24 10.69 13.48 6.40
N ASP A 25 9.89 12.42 6.24
CA ASP A 25 9.13 12.17 5.01
C ASP A 25 7.90 13.07 4.85
N ALA A 26 7.51 13.78 5.91
CA ALA A 26 6.27 14.57 5.93
C ALA A 26 6.20 15.62 4.81
N GLU A 27 7.30 16.30 4.50
CA GLU A 27 7.33 17.30 3.44
C GLU A 27 7.07 16.67 2.06
N GLY A 28 7.77 15.58 1.74
CA GLY A 28 7.58 14.85 0.48
C GLY A 28 6.20 14.21 0.37
N LEU A 29 5.67 13.68 1.47
CA LEU A 29 4.35 13.08 1.51
C LEU A 29 3.21 14.10 1.49
N HIS A 30 3.47 15.36 1.85
CA HIS A 30 2.42 16.39 1.87
C HIS A 30 1.79 16.57 0.48
N ALA A 31 2.60 16.66 -0.56
CA ALA A 31 2.10 16.76 -1.94
C ALA A 31 1.22 15.58 -2.37
N VAL A 32 1.56 14.37 -1.90
CA VAL A 32 0.75 13.16 -2.16
C VAL A 32 -0.56 13.18 -1.38
N HIS A 33 -0.50 13.54 -0.10
CA HIS A 33 -1.65 13.55 0.80
C HIS A 33 -2.60 14.72 0.58
N THR A 34 -2.19 15.74 -0.17
CA THR A 34 -3.04 16.89 -0.56
C THR A 34 -3.48 16.85 -2.01
N ASP A 35 -3.11 15.82 -2.78
CA ASP A 35 -3.52 15.67 -4.18
C ASP A 35 -5.04 15.51 -4.29
N PRO A 36 -5.77 16.52 -4.83
CA PRO A 36 -7.23 16.50 -4.84
C PRO A 36 -7.81 15.40 -5.73
N VAL A 37 -7.06 14.96 -6.76
CA VAL A 37 -7.50 13.91 -7.67
C VAL A 37 -7.62 12.58 -6.93
N VAL A 38 -6.74 12.31 -5.95
CA VAL A 38 -6.79 11.08 -5.14
C VAL A 38 -8.13 10.96 -4.42
N TYR A 39 -8.61 12.05 -3.83
CA TYR A 39 -9.86 12.07 -3.06
C TYR A 39 -11.10 12.05 -3.97
N SER A 40 -11.07 12.76 -5.10
CA SER A 40 -12.19 12.78 -6.06
C SER A 40 -12.42 11.43 -6.74
N GLN A 41 -11.43 10.53 -6.73
CA GLN A 41 -11.49 9.21 -7.36
C GLN A 41 -11.73 8.06 -6.35
N GLY A 42 -12.41 8.35 -5.23
CA GLY A 42 -12.93 7.33 -4.32
C GLY A 42 -12.02 6.99 -3.12
N TYR A 43 -10.98 7.78 -2.83
CA TYR A 43 -10.29 7.68 -1.55
C TYR A 43 -11.06 8.44 -0.48
N VAL A 44 -11.96 7.75 0.21
CA VAL A 44 -12.93 8.35 1.15
C VAL A 44 -12.68 7.99 2.62
N MET A 45 -11.56 7.32 2.91
CA MET A 45 -11.24 6.87 4.28
C MET A 45 -10.71 7.98 5.19
N ALA A 46 -10.13 9.02 4.61
CA ALA A 46 -9.63 10.19 5.32
C ALA A 46 -9.88 11.44 4.48
N SER A 47 -9.94 12.59 5.11
CA SER A 47 -9.90 13.89 4.45
C SER A 47 -8.45 14.30 4.18
N PRO A 48 -8.17 15.11 3.14
CA PRO A 48 -6.85 15.65 2.92
C PRO A 48 -6.37 16.45 4.13
N PRO A 49 -5.09 16.34 4.51
CA PRO A 49 -4.53 17.15 5.59
C PRO A 49 -4.56 18.64 5.18
N ARG A 50 -5.01 19.50 6.08
CA ARG A 50 -5.17 20.95 5.82
C ARG A 50 -3.84 21.69 5.67
N ASP A 51 -2.75 21.17 6.25
CA ASP A 51 -1.44 21.80 6.31
C ASP A 51 -0.33 20.74 6.51
N LEU A 52 0.93 21.17 6.40
CA LEU A 52 2.08 20.30 6.62
C LEU A 52 2.12 19.71 8.05
N ALA A 53 1.70 20.48 9.05
CA ALA A 53 1.64 19.98 10.43
C ALA A 53 0.63 18.84 10.60
N ALA A 54 -0.49 18.88 9.86
CA ALA A 54 -1.43 17.76 9.80
C ALA A 54 -0.83 16.54 9.10
N THR A 55 -0.06 16.74 8.03
CA THR A 55 0.70 15.64 7.38
C THR A 55 1.74 15.07 8.33
N GLN A 56 2.47 15.91 9.06
CA GLN A 56 3.45 15.45 10.05
C GLN A 56 2.79 14.51 11.08
N ARG A 57 1.62 14.86 11.60
CA ARG A 57 0.90 13.98 12.54
C ARG A 57 0.52 12.63 11.93
N LEU A 58 0.15 12.60 10.63
CA LEU A 58 -0.13 11.34 9.94
C LEU A 58 1.13 10.47 9.80
N VAL A 59 2.26 11.10 9.49
CA VAL A 59 3.56 10.43 9.37
C VAL A 59 4.02 9.92 10.74
N ASP A 60 3.93 10.73 11.80
CA ASP A 60 4.30 10.33 13.16
C ASP A 60 3.43 9.15 13.64
N ALA A 61 2.12 9.17 13.33
CA ALA A 61 1.23 8.06 13.61
C ALA A 61 1.59 6.79 12.82
N ALA A 62 2.07 6.93 11.58
CA ALA A 62 2.54 5.81 10.78
C ALA A 62 3.84 5.22 11.33
N VAL A 63 4.77 6.06 11.80
CA VAL A 63 6.01 5.63 12.51
C VAL A 63 5.67 4.89 13.80
N ALA A 64 4.80 5.46 14.63
CA ALA A 64 4.37 4.87 15.90
C ALA A 64 3.63 3.53 15.72
N ALA A 65 2.90 3.36 14.63
CA ALA A 65 2.14 2.14 14.34
C ALA A 65 3.04 0.89 14.15
N ARG A 66 4.36 1.07 13.99
CA ARG A 66 5.31 -0.04 13.95
C ARG A 66 5.31 -0.85 15.25
N ALA A 67 5.16 -0.20 16.39
CA ALA A 67 5.04 -0.87 17.69
C ALA A 67 3.79 -1.76 17.78
N ALA A 68 2.75 -1.45 17.01
CA ALA A 68 1.52 -2.24 16.90
C ALA A 68 1.54 -3.21 15.69
N GLY A 69 2.71 -3.50 15.12
CA GLY A 69 2.88 -4.49 14.04
C GLY A 69 2.54 -3.98 12.63
N ARG A 70 2.41 -2.66 12.41
CA ARG A 70 2.27 -2.10 11.06
C ARG A 70 3.57 -1.47 10.60
N THR A 71 4.20 -2.05 9.58
CA THR A 71 5.36 -1.46 8.91
C THR A 71 4.89 -0.63 7.72
N ALA A 72 4.97 0.70 7.87
CA ALA A 72 4.66 1.65 6.82
C ALA A 72 5.93 2.01 6.04
N TYR A 73 5.79 2.15 4.72
CA TYR A 73 6.86 2.52 3.81
C TYR A 73 6.53 3.80 3.06
N THR A 74 7.51 4.68 2.95
CA THR A 74 7.52 5.77 1.97
C THR A 74 8.05 5.22 0.65
N VAL A 75 7.30 5.43 -0.43
CA VAL A 75 7.65 4.99 -1.78
C VAL A 75 8.34 6.13 -2.51
N ARG A 76 9.57 5.88 -2.99
CA ARG A 76 10.40 6.85 -3.71
C ARG A 76 10.77 6.32 -5.08
N LEU A 77 10.96 7.21 -6.04
CA LEU A 77 11.52 6.85 -7.35
C LEU A 77 13.02 6.55 -7.25
N THR A 78 13.49 5.64 -8.11
CA THR A 78 14.92 5.34 -8.30
C THR A 78 15.55 6.19 -9.41
N GLY A 79 14.77 7.03 -10.11
CA GLY A 79 15.21 7.73 -11.30
C GLY A 79 15.05 6.95 -12.61
N ALA A 80 14.76 5.66 -12.55
CA ALA A 80 14.58 4.84 -13.73
C ALA A 80 13.20 5.06 -14.42
N GLY A 81 13.11 4.71 -15.70
CA GLY A 81 11.87 4.66 -16.46
C GLY A 81 11.23 6.01 -16.79
N GLY A 82 11.96 7.12 -16.63
CA GLY A 82 11.43 8.45 -16.95
C GLY A 82 10.27 8.94 -16.05
N LEU A 83 10.07 8.30 -14.88
CA LEU A 83 8.99 8.62 -13.96
C LEU A 83 9.22 9.91 -13.17
N GLY A 84 10.47 10.35 -13.06
CA GLY A 84 10.90 11.55 -12.36
C GLY A 84 12.27 11.37 -11.70
N PRO A 85 12.79 12.42 -11.01
CA PRO A 85 14.09 12.38 -10.34
C PRO A 85 14.16 11.29 -9.25
N GLU A 86 15.35 10.74 -9.05
CA GLU A 86 15.64 9.84 -7.93
C GLU A 86 15.29 10.51 -6.59
N GLY A 87 14.77 9.72 -5.65
CA GLY A 87 14.36 10.19 -4.33
C GLY A 87 13.00 10.86 -4.27
N THR A 88 12.36 11.18 -5.42
CA THR A 88 11.03 11.77 -5.44
C THR A 88 10.04 10.89 -4.67
N VAL A 89 9.39 11.44 -3.65
CA VAL A 89 8.33 10.77 -2.89
C VAL A 89 7.06 10.69 -3.75
N VAL A 90 6.56 9.49 -3.95
CA VAL A 90 5.39 9.22 -4.82
C VAL A 90 4.20 8.65 -4.07
N GLY A 91 4.39 8.22 -2.82
CA GLY A 91 3.30 7.66 -2.04
C GLY A 91 3.74 6.86 -0.82
N THR A 92 2.78 6.11 -0.29
CA THR A 92 2.95 5.19 0.83
C THR A 92 2.29 3.85 0.56
N SER A 93 2.78 2.80 1.23
CA SER A 93 2.09 1.51 1.35
C SER A 93 2.56 0.83 2.65
N SER A 94 1.80 -0.14 3.17
CA SER A 94 2.14 -0.77 4.45
C SER A 94 1.84 -2.27 4.44
N LEU A 95 2.58 -3.00 5.28
CA LEU A 95 2.20 -4.31 5.79
C LEU A 95 1.75 -4.15 7.25
N GLY A 96 0.61 -4.70 7.62
CA GLY A 96 0.05 -4.59 8.96
C GLY A 96 -0.98 -5.66 9.25
N ASP A 97 -1.73 -5.53 10.36
CA ASP A 97 -2.64 -6.60 10.84
C ASP A 97 -1.93 -7.97 10.86
N VAL A 98 -0.69 -7.97 11.38
CA VAL A 98 0.19 -9.14 11.40
C VAL A 98 -0.34 -10.18 12.37
N ASP A 99 -0.61 -11.39 11.87
CA ASP A 99 -1.02 -12.55 12.65
C ASP A 99 -0.11 -13.73 12.27
N VAL A 100 0.97 -13.90 13.03
CA VAL A 100 1.97 -14.93 12.75
C VAL A 100 1.45 -16.35 13.00
N VAL A 101 0.50 -16.50 13.93
CA VAL A 101 -0.08 -17.82 14.26
C VAL A 101 -0.93 -18.34 13.10
N ASN A 102 -1.70 -17.46 12.48
CA ASN A 102 -2.54 -17.78 11.32
C ASN A 102 -1.84 -17.46 9.99
N GLU A 103 -0.55 -17.15 10.00
CA GLU A 103 0.29 -16.85 8.81
C GLU A 103 -0.35 -15.82 7.87
N ARG A 104 -0.98 -14.77 8.41
CA ARG A 104 -1.65 -13.74 7.62
C ARG A 104 -1.16 -12.34 7.90
N VAL A 105 -1.14 -11.51 6.86
CA VAL A 105 -0.77 -10.11 6.91
C VAL A 105 -1.67 -9.30 5.97
N HIS A 106 -1.88 -8.03 6.25
CA HIS A 106 -2.61 -7.11 5.40
C HIS A 106 -1.65 -6.17 4.66
N LEU A 107 -1.70 -6.15 3.35
CA LEU A 107 -1.07 -5.16 2.49
C LEU A 107 -2.10 -4.06 2.20
N GLY A 108 -1.87 -2.87 2.75
CA GLY A 108 -2.84 -1.78 2.66
C GLY A 108 -2.24 -0.41 2.94
N TRP A 109 -3.11 0.52 3.33
CA TRP A 109 -2.76 1.94 3.55
C TRP A 109 -1.98 2.53 2.38
N THR A 110 -2.33 2.10 1.16
CA THR A 110 -1.66 2.50 -0.06
C THR A 110 -2.28 3.79 -0.60
N MET A 111 -1.43 4.77 -0.83
CA MET A 111 -1.77 6.00 -1.52
C MET A 111 -0.61 6.40 -2.41
N TYR A 112 -0.90 6.73 -3.67
CA TYR A 112 0.06 7.30 -4.61
C TYR A 112 -0.52 8.59 -5.17
N GLY A 113 0.33 9.60 -5.41
CA GLY A 113 -0.05 10.79 -6.14
C GLY A 113 -0.59 10.43 -7.53
N SER A 114 -1.62 11.12 -7.97
CA SER A 114 -2.36 10.81 -9.21
C SER A 114 -1.48 10.79 -10.46
N ARG A 115 -0.41 11.59 -10.47
CA ARG A 115 0.59 11.65 -11.55
C ARG A 115 1.22 10.29 -11.86
N TRP A 116 1.33 9.40 -10.89
CA TRP A 116 1.97 8.08 -11.05
C TRP A 116 0.98 6.93 -11.19
N TRP A 117 -0.31 7.23 -11.35
CA TRP A 117 -1.30 6.20 -11.63
C TRP A 117 -1.13 5.64 -13.04
N GLY A 118 -1.34 4.34 -13.19
CA GLY A 118 -1.15 3.67 -14.48
C GLY A 118 0.30 3.44 -14.89
N THR A 119 1.28 3.81 -14.02
CA THR A 119 2.70 3.60 -14.24
C THR A 119 3.23 2.34 -13.54
N GLN A 120 4.54 2.12 -13.61
CA GLN A 120 5.24 1.02 -12.96
C GLN A 120 5.25 1.10 -11.42
N VAL A 121 4.92 2.26 -10.83
CA VAL A 121 4.99 2.49 -9.37
C VAL A 121 4.16 1.47 -8.59
N ASN A 122 2.86 1.34 -8.89
CA ASN A 122 2.01 0.41 -8.13
C ASN A 122 2.35 -1.07 -8.38
N PRO A 123 2.55 -1.54 -9.63
CA PRO A 123 2.96 -2.93 -9.88
C PRO A 123 4.24 -3.31 -9.14
N GLU A 124 5.29 -2.51 -9.20
CA GLU A 124 6.54 -2.84 -8.54
C GLU A 124 6.45 -2.75 -7.02
N CYS A 125 5.75 -1.75 -6.49
CA CYS A 125 5.49 -1.67 -5.06
C CYS A 125 4.75 -2.93 -4.54
N LYS A 126 3.79 -3.45 -5.32
CA LYS A 126 3.07 -4.68 -4.98
C LYS A 126 3.96 -5.92 -5.11
N LEU A 127 4.80 -6.00 -6.14
CA LEU A 127 5.78 -7.06 -6.32
C LEU A 127 6.72 -7.16 -5.10
N LEU A 128 7.26 -6.03 -4.66
CA LEU A 128 8.18 -5.96 -3.52
C LEU A 128 7.50 -6.33 -2.19
N LEU A 129 6.31 -5.76 -1.92
CA LEU A 129 5.63 -5.99 -0.64
C LEU A 129 5.02 -7.39 -0.52
N LEU A 130 4.46 -7.95 -1.61
CA LEU A 130 3.96 -9.32 -1.63
C LEU A 130 5.14 -10.30 -1.47
N GLY A 131 6.22 -10.10 -2.24
CA GLY A 131 7.43 -10.92 -2.12
C GLY A 131 7.95 -10.90 -0.69
N HIS A 132 8.15 -9.71 -0.10
CA HIS A 132 8.60 -9.57 1.27
C HIS A 132 7.67 -10.26 2.29
N ALA A 133 6.36 -10.17 2.12
CA ALA A 133 5.41 -10.86 2.99
C ALA A 133 5.57 -12.39 2.92
N PHE A 134 5.68 -12.95 1.71
CA PHE A 134 5.87 -14.39 1.53
C PHE A 134 7.26 -14.87 1.98
N ASP A 135 8.29 -14.05 1.81
CA ASP A 135 9.65 -14.33 2.36
C ASP A 135 9.65 -14.32 3.88
N CYS A 136 8.82 -13.49 4.53
CA CYS A 136 8.58 -13.51 5.98
C CYS A 136 7.78 -14.73 6.47
N GLY A 137 7.38 -15.65 5.59
CA GLY A 137 6.72 -16.90 5.98
C GLY A 137 5.19 -16.83 5.97
N PHE A 138 4.55 -15.70 5.62
CA PHE A 138 3.09 -15.63 5.57
C PHE A 138 2.50 -16.55 4.50
N GLY A 139 1.42 -17.22 4.83
CA GLY A 139 0.65 -18.06 3.91
C GLY A 139 -0.40 -17.29 3.12
N ARG A 140 -0.80 -16.09 3.64
CA ARG A 140 -1.89 -15.28 3.10
C ARG A 140 -1.62 -13.79 3.24
N VAL A 141 -1.76 -13.06 2.13
CA VAL A 141 -1.75 -11.59 2.13
C VAL A 141 -3.15 -11.08 1.78
N LYS A 142 -3.81 -10.45 2.76
CA LYS A 142 -5.09 -9.75 2.57
C LYS A 142 -4.84 -8.40 1.90
N ILE A 143 -5.72 -8.03 0.96
CA ILE A 143 -5.79 -6.68 0.39
C ILE A 143 -7.26 -6.26 0.46
N GLN A 144 -7.55 -5.01 0.82
CA GLN A 144 -8.94 -4.57 0.92
C GLN A 144 -9.11 -3.12 0.47
N THR A 145 -10.33 -2.82 0.00
CA THR A 145 -10.68 -1.46 -0.42
C THR A 145 -12.14 -1.15 -0.12
N ASP A 146 -12.50 0.13 -0.19
CA ASP A 146 -13.89 0.56 -0.10
C ASP A 146 -14.67 0.11 -1.35
N ALA A 147 -15.93 -0.31 -1.17
CA ALA A 147 -16.79 -0.72 -2.28
C ALA A 147 -17.05 0.41 -3.29
N VAL A 148 -16.98 1.67 -2.87
CA VAL A 148 -17.10 2.82 -3.79
C VAL A 148 -15.80 3.16 -4.52
N ASN A 149 -14.66 2.57 -4.13
CA ASN A 149 -13.37 2.80 -4.79
C ASN A 149 -13.15 1.78 -5.92
N GLU A 150 -13.89 1.93 -7.02
CA GLU A 150 -13.84 1.03 -8.17
C GLU A 150 -12.44 0.96 -8.79
N ARG A 151 -11.73 2.10 -8.83
CA ARG A 151 -10.35 2.15 -9.33
C ARG A 151 -9.42 1.24 -8.52
N SER A 152 -9.53 1.27 -7.20
CA SER A 152 -8.73 0.39 -6.33
C SER A 152 -9.13 -1.08 -6.52
N GLN A 153 -10.42 -1.40 -6.62
CA GLN A 153 -10.88 -2.76 -6.89
C GLN A 153 -10.29 -3.29 -8.21
N ALA A 154 -10.38 -2.50 -9.29
CA ALA A 154 -9.82 -2.87 -10.58
C ALA A 154 -8.28 -3.03 -10.52
N ALA A 155 -7.58 -2.18 -9.76
CA ALA A 155 -6.13 -2.30 -9.58
C ALA A 155 -5.75 -3.59 -8.83
N ILE A 156 -6.50 -3.96 -7.78
CA ILE A 156 -6.28 -5.18 -7.00
C ILE A 156 -6.61 -6.42 -7.84
N ALA A 157 -7.71 -6.42 -8.59
CA ALA A 157 -8.05 -7.54 -9.47
C ALA A 157 -6.98 -7.77 -10.54
N ARG A 158 -6.42 -6.68 -11.12
CA ARG A 158 -5.31 -6.79 -12.09
C ARG A 158 -4.00 -7.33 -11.52
N LEU A 159 -3.83 -7.40 -10.19
CA LEU A 159 -2.69 -8.11 -9.59
C LEU A 159 -2.82 -9.63 -9.70
N GLY A 160 -4.01 -10.14 -9.97
CA GLY A 160 -4.35 -11.56 -9.85
C GLY A 160 -4.84 -11.96 -8.47
N ALA A 161 -5.15 -11.00 -7.59
CA ALA A 161 -5.71 -11.29 -6.28
C ALA A 161 -7.15 -11.82 -6.38
N THR A 162 -7.46 -12.88 -5.63
CA THR A 162 -8.79 -13.48 -5.57
C THR A 162 -9.73 -12.62 -4.73
N ARG A 163 -10.91 -12.28 -5.28
CA ARG A 163 -11.97 -11.57 -4.56
C ARG A 163 -12.71 -12.55 -3.65
N GLU A 164 -12.70 -12.31 -2.34
CA GLU A 164 -13.32 -13.22 -1.36
C GLU A 164 -14.74 -12.82 -0.95
N GLY A 165 -15.04 -11.52 -0.97
CA GLY A 165 -16.37 -11.06 -0.59
C GLY A 165 -16.43 -9.60 -0.18
N VAL A 166 -17.54 -9.24 0.47
CA VAL A 166 -17.82 -7.89 0.96
C VAL A 166 -18.22 -7.94 2.42
N LEU A 167 -17.49 -7.22 3.26
CA LEU A 167 -17.87 -6.97 4.65
C LEU A 167 -18.77 -5.74 4.69
N ARG A 168 -20.06 -5.96 4.94
CA ARG A 168 -21.03 -4.85 4.99
C ARG A 168 -20.87 -4.04 6.26
N ARG A 169 -21.00 -2.70 6.16
CA ARG A 169 -20.94 -1.76 7.30
C ARG A 169 -19.70 -1.96 8.18
N HIS A 170 -18.54 -2.18 7.55
CA HIS A 170 -17.34 -2.69 8.23
C HIS A 170 -16.57 -1.60 8.98
N THR A 171 -16.42 -0.42 8.39
CA THR A 171 -15.59 0.65 8.96
C THR A 171 -16.25 2.00 8.72
N ARG A 172 -16.08 2.95 9.67
CA ARG A 172 -16.59 4.31 9.51
C ARG A 172 -15.66 5.11 8.59
N ARG A 173 -16.26 5.87 7.65
CA ARG A 173 -15.53 6.81 6.80
C ARG A 173 -15.33 8.15 7.47
N ALA A 174 -14.52 9.04 6.86
CA ALA A 174 -14.25 10.37 7.37
C ALA A 174 -15.52 11.25 7.48
N ASP A 175 -16.51 11.06 6.61
CA ASP A 175 -17.79 11.76 6.62
C ASP A 175 -18.82 11.19 7.62
N GLY A 176 -18.43 10.18 8.39
CA GLY A 176 -19.28 9.50 9.37
C GLY A 176 -20.16 8.38 8.80
N SER A 177 -20.26 8.21 7.49
CA SER A 177 -20.93 7.09 6.86
C SER A 177 -20.18 5.77 7.09
N PHE A 178 -20.81 4.64 6.74
CA PHE A 178 -20.16 3.34 6.84
C PHE A 178 -19.69 2.82 5.48
N ARG A 179 -18.49 2.29 5.49
CA ARG A 179 -17.87 1.60 4.37
C ARG A 179 -18.31 0.14 4.33
N ASP A 180 -18.70 -0.31 3.17
CA ASP A 180 -18.64 -1.71 2.81
C ASP A 180 -17.23 -2.00 2.27
N THR A 181 -16.59 -3.05 2.78
CA THR A 181 -15.19 -3.36 2.43
C THR A 181 -15.15 -4.57 1.52
N VAL A 182 -14.64 -4.38 0.32
CA VAL A 182 -14.32 -5.49 -0.60
C VAL A 182 -12.98 -6.08 -0.18
N VAL A 183 -12.97 -7.38 0.07
CA VAL A 183 -11.80 -8.15 0.53
C VAL A 183 -11.26 -9.00 -0.62
N PHE A 184 -9.96 -8.94 -0.80
CA PHE A 184 -9.17 -9.76 -1.71
C PHE A 184 -8.03 -10.42 -0.95
N SER A 185 -7.48 -11.48 -1.53
CA SER A 185 -6.27 -12.11 -1.03
C SER A 185 -5.36 -12.60 -2.16
N VAL A 186 -4.09 -12.81 -1.81
CA VAL A 186 -3.15 -13.64 -2.54
C VAL A 186 -2.63 -14.68 -1.55
N LEU A 187 -2.71 -15.96 -1.92
CA LEU A 187 -2.16 -17.06 -1.14
C LEU A 187 -0.74 -17.38 -1.59
N ARG A 188 0.02 -18.06 -0.73
CA ARG A 188 1.40 -18.46 -1.02
C ARG A 188 1.54 -19.31 -2.28
N ASP A 189 0.63 -20.24 -2.49
CA ASP A 189 0.61 -21.12 -3.67
C ASP A 189 0.20 -20.39 -4.96
N GLU A 190 -0.50 -19.26 -4.86
CA GLU A 190 -0.83 -18.37 -5.98
C GLU A 190 0.31 -17.40 -6.33
N TRP A 191 1.26 -17.18 -5.39
CA TRP A 191 2.25 -16.11 -5.50
C TRP A 191 3.11 -16.18 -6.75
N GLN A 192 3.53 -17.36 -7.16
CA GLN A 192 4.38 -17.49 -8.36
C GLN A 192 3.69 -16.93 -9.60
N THR A 193 2.40 -17.27 -9.81
CA THR A 193 1.60 -16.77 -10.93
C THR A 193 1.38 -15.26 -10.86
N VAL A 194 1.07 -14.74 -9.66
CA VAL A 194 0.90 -13.30 -9.42
C VAL A 194 2.20 -12.54 -9.68
N ARG A 195 3.32 -13.09 -9.24
CA ARG A 195 4.66 -12.53 -9.44
C ARG A 195 5.00 -12.42 -10.93
N GLU A 196 4.83 -13.49 -11.70
CA GLU A 196 5.08 -13.50 -13.15
C GLU A 196 4.23 -12.46 -13.88
N GLY A 197 2.95 -12.35 -13.52
CA GLY A 197 2.05 -11.33 -14.09
C GLY A 197 2.49 -9.89 -13.74
N LEU A 198 3.04 -9.65 -12.55
CA LEU A 198 3.60 -8.36 -12.17
C LEU A 198 4.92 -8.06 -12.91
N GLU A 199 5.81 -9.05 -13.02
CA GLU A 199 7.09 -8.92 -13.75
C GLU A 199 6.86 -8.61 -15.25
N GLN A 200 5.90 -9.28 -15.89
CA GLN A 200 5.51 -8.98 -17.28
C GLN A 200 5.01 -7.54 -17.48
N ARG A 201 4.36 -6.94 -16.47
CA ARG A 201 3.90 -5.55 -16.53
C ARG A 201 5.01 -4.53 -16.27
N LEU A 202 6.16 -4.97 -15.79
CA LEU A 202 7.33 -4.15 -15.50
C LEU A 202 8.42 -4.26 -16.60
N ALA A 203 8.30 -5.25 -17.49
CA ALA A 203 9.18 -5.43 -18.63
C ALA A 203 8.99 -4.30 -19.66
#